data_a460f5e3fa35243d3a16da8b8eb82ea7
#
_entry.id   a460f5e3fa35243d3a16da8b8eb82ea7
#
_cell.length_a   1.000
_cell.length_b   1.000
_cell.length_c   1.000
_cell.angle_alpha   90.00
_cell.angle_beta   90.00
_cell.angle_gamma   90.00
#
_symmetry.space_group_name_H-M   'P 1'
#
loop_
_entity.id
_entity.type
_entity.pdbx_description
1 polymer ?
#
loop_
_entity_poly.entity_id
_entity_poly.type
_entity_poly.pdbx_seq_one_letter_code
_entity_poly.pdbx_strand_id
1 'polypeptide(L)'
;TVVWIRSLVLLALAGAGGALLVLAACYLYLAPQLPAAGAIREVEYQIPLRIYTSDHKLIAEYGEKRREPITYEEVPEPFIQAVLAAEDERFFEHPGVDPKGLLRAAVELLRYQEIRSGGSTITMQVARNFFLDREQRFLRKFNEIVLAIQIERILEKEEILELYLNKIYLGHRAYGAEAAAQVYYGESIKDLSLPQWAMIAGLPKAPSAYNPITNPERARQRRNWILFRME
;
A
#
# COMPACT_ATOMS: atom_id res chain seq x y z
N THR A 1 -9.94 48.53 7.10
CA THR A 1 -9.67 47.36 6.21
C THR A 1 -8.26 46.77 6.46
N VAL A 2 -7.22 47.59 6.51
CA VAL A 2 -5.80 47.10 6.69
C VAL A 2 -5.59 46.44 8.05
N VAL A 3 -6.21 46.91 9.13
CA VAL A 3 -6.08 46.33 10.48
C VAL A 3 -6.67 44.90 10.52
N TRP A 4 -7.83 44.68 9.92
CA TRP A 4 -8.48 43.39 9.87
C TRP A 4 -7.66 42.37 9.07
N ILE A 5 -7.05 42.77 7.96
CA ILE A 5 -6.18 41.88 7.15
C ILE A 5 -4.94 41.50 7.95
N ARG A 6 -4.30 42.48 8.65
CA ARG A 6 -3.15 42.17 9.53
C ARG A 6 -3.51 41.20 10.65
N SER A 7 -4.66 41.38 11.30
CA SER A 7 -5.12 40.47 12.36
C SER A 7 -5.40 39.05 11.83
N LEU A 8 -6.01 38.92 10.66
CA LEU A 8 -6.23 37.63 10.01
C LEU A 8 -4.92 36.95 9.63
N VAL A 9 -3.95 37.69 9.10
CA VAL A 9 -2.62 37.13 8.78
C VAL A 9 -1.90 36.68 10.05
N LEU A 10 -1.93 37.46 11.13
CA LEU A 10 -1.31 37.04 12.40
C LEU A 10 -1.99 35.84 13.01
N LEU A 11 -3.31 35.73 12.95
CA LEU A 11 -4.05 34.54 13.38
C LEU A 11 -3.70 33.31 12.54
N ALA A 12 -3.58 33.48 11.22
CA ALA A 12 -3.17 32.39 10.33
C ALA A 12 -1.72 31.93 10.62
N LEU A 13 -0.80 32.88 10.85
CA LEU A 13 0.59 32.56 11.21
C LEU A 13 0.68 31.89 12.60
N ALA A 14 -0.07 32.39 13.58
CA ALA A 14 -0.12 31.75 14.90
C ALA A 14 -0.71 30.34 14.84
N GLY A 15 -1.76 30.11 14.05
CA GLY A 15 -2.34 28.80 13.79
C GLY A 15 -1.36 27.85 13.10
N ALA A 16 -0.65 28.33 12.08
CA ALA A 16 0.39 27.57 11.39
C ALA A 16 1.56 27.22 12.32
N GLY A 17 2.02 28.17 13.14
CA GLY A 17 3.06 27.95 14.15
C GLY A 17 2.64 26.91 15.20
N GLY A 18 1.41 27.03 15.71
CA GLY A 18 0.84 26.04 16.64
C GLY A 18 0.75 24.64 16.03
N ALA A 19 0.30 24.53 14.79
CA ALA A 19 0.24 23.25 14.08
C ALA A 19 1.64 22.64 13.89
N LEU A 20 2.64 23.45 13.53
CA LEU A 20 4.03 22.98 13.41
C LEU A 20 4.60 22.49 14.74
N LEU A 21 4.32 23.19 15.84
CA LEU A 21 4.75 22.75 17.18
C LEU A 21 4.11 21.41 17.58
N VAL A 22 2.81 21.22 17.31
CA VAL A 22 2.12 19.96 17.56
C VAL A 22 2.72 18.84 16.72
N LEU A 23 2.97 19.08 15.42
CA LEU A 23 3.61 18.10 14.54
C LEU A 23 5.02 17.72 15.01
N ALA A 24 5.82 18.71 15.42
CA ALA A 24 7.15 18.49 15.96
C ALA A 24 7.11 17.68 17.28
N ALA A 25 6.20 18.02 18.20
CA ALA A 25 6.01 17.27 19.44
C ALA A 25 5.57 15.83 19.18
N CYS A 26 4.64 15.60 18.26
CA CYS A 26 4.23 14.27 17.82
C CYS A 26 5.41 13.50 17.22
N TYR A 27 6.20 14.13 16.36
CA TYR A 27 7.38 13.51 15.78
C TYR A 27 8.39 13.10 16.85
N LEU A 28 8.74 14.00 17.77
CA LEU A 28 9.70 13.71 18.85
C LEU A 28 9.21 12.61 19.79
N TYR A 29 7.90 12.53 20.03
CA TYR A 29 7.30 11.46 20.84
C TYR A 29 7.33 10.09 20.14
N LEU A 30 7.11 10.07 18.83
CA LEU A 30 6.97 8.84 18.04
C LEU A 30 8.31 8.34 17.46
N ALA A 31 9.24 9.24 17.16
CA ALA A 31 10.53 8.88 16.55
C ALA A 31 11.29 7.76 17.28
N PRO A 32 11.33 7.70 18.65
CA PRO A 32 11.96 6.61 19.36
C PRO A 32 11.25 5.25 19.23
N GLN A 33 9.99 5.25 18.82
CA GLN A 33 9.16 4.04 18.68
C GLN A 33 9.21 3.47 17.24
N LEU A 34 9.82 4.21 16.30
CA LEU A 34 9.93 3.77 14.93
C LEU A 34 11.07 2.75 14.77
N PRO A 35 10.92 1.79 13.83
CA PRO A 35 11.94 0.80 13.58
C PRO A 35 13.26 1.44 13.12
N ALA A 36 14.37 0.86 13.55
CA ALA A 36 15.69 1.29 13.09
C ALA A 36 15.85 1.06 11.57
N ALA A 37 16.70 1.85 10.92
CA ALA A 37 16.97 1.76 9.49
C ALA A 37 17.40 0.33 9.06
N GLY A 38 18.16 -0.39 9.89
CA GLY A 38 18.57 -1.78 9.65
C GLY A 38 17.36 -2.72 9.55
N ALA A 39 16.38 -2.58 10.45
CA ALA A 39 15.18 -3.43 10.43
C ALA A 39 14.29 -3.21 9.19
N ILE A 40 14.42 -2.07 8.52
CA ILE A 40 13.70 -1.78 7.28
C ILE A 40 14.32 -2.55 6.10
N ARG A 41 15.64 -2.75 6.10
CA ARG A 41 16.35 -3.50 5.05
C ARG A 41 16.31 -5.01 5.26
N GLU A 42 16.25 -5.46 6.51
CA GLU A 42 16.30 -6.89 6.88
C GLU A 42 14.90 -7.47 7.10
N VAL A 43 14.03 -7.30 6.11
CA VAL A 43 12.67 -7.85 6.17
C VAL A 43 12.67 -9.32 5.82
N GLU A 44 12.36 -10.18 6.80
CA GLU A 44 12.16 -11.60 6.58
C GLU A 44 10.69 -11.94 6.29
N TYR A 45 10.48 -12.80 5.28
CA TYR A 45 9.16 -13.33 4.95
C TYR A 45 8.95 -14.70 5.61
N GLN A 46 7.79 -14.88 6.23
CA GLN A 46 7.34 -16.20 6.66
C GLN A 46 6.93 -17.00 5.42
N ILE A 47 7.76 -17.93 4.98
CA ILE A 47 7.52 -18.81 3.84
C ILE A 47 6.92 -20.11 4.37
N PRO A 48 5.88 -20.69 3.72
CA PRO A 48 5.34 -21.99 4.10
C PRO A 48 6.35 -23.11 3.82
N LEU A 49 6.31 -24.16 4.64
CA LEU A 49 7.07 -25.38 4.36
C LEU A 49 6.38 -26.14 3.22
N ARG A 50 7.08 -26.33 2.11
CA ARG A 50 6.61 -27.11 0.95
C ARG A 50 7.35 -28.42 0.86
N ILE A 51 6.63 -29.52 0.71
CA ILE A 51 7.16 -30.86 0.53
C ILE A 51 6.89 -31.29 -0.90
N TYR A 52 7.94 -31.70 -1.60
CA TYR A 52 7.88 -32.13 -3.01
C TYR A 52 8.25 -33.61 -3.16
N THR A 53 7.73 -34.22 -4.21
CA THR A 53 8.23 -35.52 -4.72
C THR A 53 9.61 -35.36 -5.33
N SER A 54 10.30 -36.48 -5.60
CA SER A 54 11.59 -36.48 -6.31
C SER A 54 11.50 -35.92 -7.74
N ASP A 55 10.31 -35.92 -8.34
CA ASP A 55 10.00 -35.35 -9.65
C ASP A 55 9.41 -33.91 -9.53
N HIS A 56 9.69 -33.22 -8.41
CA HIS A 56 9.31 -31.82 -8.13
C HIS A 56 7.80 -31.52 -8.11
N LYS A 57 6.94 -32.53 -7.88
CA LYS A 57 5.51 -32.27 -7.66
C LYS A 57 5.22 -31.95 -6.21
N LEU A 58 4.43 -30.90 -5.97
CA LEU A 58 4.04 -30.51 -4.62
C LEU A 58 3.15 -31.57 -3.98
N ILE A 59 3.62 -32.17 -2.87
CA ILE A 59 2.84 -33.11 -2.08
C ILE A 59 1.99 -32.41 -1.05
N ALA A 60 2.61 -31.46 -0.30
CA ALA A 60 1.95 -30.76 0.79
C ALA A 60 2.59 -29.39 1.02
N GLU A 61 1.77 -28.45 1.49
CA GLU A 61 2.18 -27.14 1.93
C GLU A 61 1.67 -26.89 3.35
N TYR A 62 2.60 -26.62 4.29
CA TYR A 62 2.31 -26.35 5.69
C TYR A 62 2.60 -24.91 6.03
N GLY A 63 1.59 -24.17 6.46
CA GLY A 63 1.67 -22.75 6.86
C GLY A 63 0.31 -22.08 6.76
N GLU A 64 0.10 -21.07 7.60
CA GLU A 64 -1.15 -20.27 7.55
C GLU A 64 -1.22 -19.35 6.34
N LYS A 65 -0.05 -18.92 5.85
CA LYS A 65 0.09 -17.92 4.78
C LYS A 65 0.71 -18.59 3.56
N ARG A 66 0.02 -18.48 2.43
CA ARG A 66 0.61 -18.79 1.13
C ARG A 66 1.43 -17.59 0.70
N ARG A 67 2.72 -17.78 0.50
CA ARG A 67 3.64 -16.75 0.06
C ARG A 67 4.71 -17.32 -0.84
N GLU A 68 4.97 -16.62 -1.91
CA GLU A 68 6.01 -16.90 -2.88
C GLU A 68 6.62 -15.54 -3.27
N PRO A 69 7.76 -15.18 -2.64
CA PRO A 69 8.42 -13.92 -2.92
C PRO A 69 8.95 -13.90 -4.35
N ILE A 70 8.80 -12.74 -5.00
CA ILE A 70 9.35 -12.43 -6.32
C ILE A 70 10.18 -11.16 -6.23
N THR A 71 11.23 -11.03 -7.05
CA THR A 71 12.01 -9.79 -7.16
C THR A 71 11.30 -8.79 -8.06
N TYR A 72 11.67 -7.51 -7.94
CA TYR A 72 11.06 -6.44 -8.76
C TYR A 72 11.24 -6.72 -10.26
N GLU A 73 12.41 -7.20 -10.68
CA GLU A 73 12.75 -7.52 -12.07
C GLU A 73 11.91 -8.66 -12.65
N GLU A 74 11.37 -9.50 -11.79
CA GLU A 74 10.50 -10.61 -12.18
C GLU A 74 9.05 -10.19 -12.38
N VAL A 75 8.67 -9.00 -11.89
CA VAL A 75 7.28 -8.50 -11.98
C VAL A 75 7.01 -7.94 -13.38
N PRO A 76 5.96 -8.41 -14.09
CA PRO A 76 5.62 -7.84 -15.39
C PRO A 76 5.26 -6.36 -15.29
N GLU A 77 5.84 -5.53 -16.16
CA GLU A 77 5.58 -4.08 -16.21
C GLU A 77 4.08 -3.73 -16.30
N PRO A 78 3.24 -4.41 -17.11
CA PRO A 78 1.81 -4.13 -17.13
C PRO A 78 1.10 -4.41 -15.80
N PHE A 79 1.61 -5.35 -14.98
CA PHE A 79 1.08 -5.58 -13.64
C PHE A 79 1.47 -4.44 -12.68
N ILE A 80 2.71 -3.94 -12.75
CA ILE A 80 3.14 -2.75 -12.01
C ILE A 80 2.21 -1.58 -12.32
N GLN A 81 1.97 -1.31 -13.61
CA GLN A 81 1.08 -0.24 -14.06
C GLN A 81 -0.36 -0.42 -13.52
N ALA A 82 -0.88 -1.64 -13.51
CA ALA A 82 -2.20 -1.93 -12.95
C ALA A 82 -2.27 -1.64 -11.44
N VAL A 83 -1.23 -2.01 -10.69
CA VAL A 83 -1.14 -1.74 -9.25
C VAL A 83 -1.03 -0.24 -8.98
N LEU A 84 -0.21 0.48 -9.73
CA LEU A 84 -0.07 1.94 -9.60
C LEU A 84 -1.39 2.65 -9.92
N ALA A 85 -2.04 2.29 -11.01
CA ALA A 85 -3.35 2.84 -11.40
C ALA A 85 -4.44 2.57 -10.34
N ALA A 86 -4.34 1.44 -9.62
CA ALA A 86 -5.30 1.04 -8.62
C ALA A 86 -5.10 1.72 -7.27
N GLU A 87 -3.85 1.90 -6.82
CA GLU A 87 -3.48 2.24 -5.45
C GLU A 87 -2.74 3.58 -5.33
N ASP A 88 -1.81 3.90 -6.25
CA ASP A 88 -0.93 5.06 -6.13
C ASP A 88 -0.34 5.49 -7.50
N GLU A 89 -1.16 6.15 -8.31
CA GLU A 89 -0.80 6.56 -9.68
C GLU A 89 0.50 7.37 -9.78
N ARG A 90 0.83 8.12 -8.73
CA ARG A 90 2.00 9.00 -8.68
C ARG A 90 3.09 8.47 -7.76
N PHE A 91 3.16 7.17 -7.55
CA PHE A 91 4.10 6.53 -6.64
C PHE A 91 5.55 6.98 -6.86
N PHE A 92 6.00 7.07 -8.11
CA PHE A 92 7.37 7.48 -8.45
C PHE A 92 7.63 9.00 -8.33
N GLU A 93 6.59 9.82 -8.09
CA GLU A 93 6.72 11.28 -8.06
C GLU A 93 6.82 11.87 -6.65
N HIS A 94 6.36 11.16 -5.62
CA HIS A 94 6.27 11.68 -4.26
C HIS A 94 7.21 10.95 -3.28
N PRO A 95 7.68 11.62 -2.21
CA PRO A 95 8.60 11.05 -1.21
C PRO A 95 7.83 10.31 -0.09
N GLY A 96 7.09 9.25 -0.43
CA GLY A 96 6.37 8.40 0.51
C GLY A 96 4.97 8.87 0.88
N VAL A 97 4.69 10.14 0.77
CA VAL A 97 3.37 10.74 1.00
C VAL A 97 2.99 11.59 -0.21
N ASP A 98 1.77 11.44 -0.70
CA ASP A 98 1.24 12.25 -1.79
C ASP A 98 0.41 13.43 -1.25
N PRO A 99 0.97 14.66 -1.17
CA PRO A 99 0.25 15.83 -0.66
C PRO A 99 -0.97 16.21 -1.52
N LYS A 100 -0.86 16.02 -2.86
CA LYS A 100 -1.97 16.32 -3.77
C LYS A 100 -3.10 15.30 -3.60
N GLY A 101 -2.77 14.02 -3.42
CA GLY A 101 -3.73 12.97 -3.11
C GLY A 101 -4.43 13.19 -1.78
N LEU A 102 -3.68 13.58 -0.74
CA LEU A 102 -4.25 13.93 0.57
C LEU A 102 -5.18 15.13 0.48
N LEU A 103 -4.79 16.18 -0.24
CA LEU A 103 -5.63 17.37 -0.44
C LEU A 103 -6.91 17.01 -1.20
N ARG A 104 -6.81 16.21 -2.27
CA ARG A 104 -7.97 15.72 -3.02
C ARG A 104 -8.92 14.94 -2.10
N ALA A 105 -8.40 14.00 -1.32
CA ALA A 105 -9.21 13.20 -0.38
C ALA A 105 -9.89 14.08 0.69
N ALA A 106 -9.20 15.11 1.19
CA ALA A 106 -9.76 16.07 2.14
C ALA A 106 -10.90 16.90 1.52
N VAL A 107 -10.73 17.40 0.29
CA VAL A 107 -11.76 18.14 -0.44
C VAL A 107 -12.97 17.25 -0.74
N GLU A 108 -12.76 16.00 -1.16
CA GLU A 108 -13.82 15.03 -1.39
C GLU A 108 -14.62 14.74 -0.12
N LEU A 109 -13.92 14.54 1.00
CA LEU A 109 -14.56 14.33 2.31
C LEU A 109 -15.43 15.53 2.73
N LEU A 110 -14.93 16.74 2.55
CA LEU A 110 -15.68 17.96 2.87
C LEU A 110 -16.89 18.15 1.96
N ARG A 111 -16.76 17.81 0.68
CA ARG A 111 -17.82 18.02 -0.33
C ARG A 111 -18.89 16.95 -0.33
N TYR A 112 -18.51 15.70 -0.13
CA TYR A 112 -19.39 14.52 -0.28
C TYR A 112 -19.69 13.82 1.04
N GLN A 113 -19.01 14.20 2.15
CA GLN A 113 -19.07 13.54 3.46
C GLN A 113 -18.73 12.03 3.40
N GLU A 114 -18.07 11.61 2.33
CA GLU A 114 -17.64 10.24 2.08
C GLU A 114 -16.18 10.22 1.61
N ILE A 115 -15.41 9.23 2.06
CA ILE A 115 -14.05 8.98 1.56
C ILE A 115 -14.18 8.16 0.27
N ARG A 116 -14.12 8.81 -0.88
CA ARG A 116 -14.24 8.18 -2.20
C ARG A 116 -12.88 7.73 -2.75
N SER A 117 -11.83 8.53 -2.55
CA SER A 117 -10.48 8.21 -2.95
C SER A 117 -9.60 7.88 -1.74
N GLY A 118 -8.71 6.90 -1.88
CA GLY A 118 -7.71 6.60 -0.86
C GLY A 118 -6.59 7.65 -0.85
N GLY A 119 -6.31 8.26 0.31
CA GLY A 119 -5.17 9.15 0.49
C GLY A 119 -3.91 8.44 1.05
N SER A 120 -3.89 7.10 1.03
CA SER A 120 -2.73 6.32 1.48
C SER A 120 -1.90 5.88 0.29
N THR A 121 -0.60 6.12 0.34
CA THR A 121 0.36 5.70 -0.68
C THR A 121 0.77 4.23 -0.49
N ILE A 122 1.41 3.64 -1.50
CA ILE A 122 2.02 2.30 -1.41
C ILE A 122 3.03 2.26 -0.26
N THR A 123 3.89 3.27 -0.11
CA THR A 123 4.88 3.35 0.98
C THR A 123 4.22 3.40 2.36
N MET A 124 3.10 4.13 2.52
CA MET A 124 2.32 4.12 3.77
C MET A 124 1.70 2.75 4.05
N GLN A 125 1.31 2.01 3.01
CA GLN A 125 0.80 0.64 3.15
C GLN A 125 1.93 -0.34 3.54
N VAL A 126 3.14 -0.19 3.01
CA VAL A 126 4.33 -0.92 3.43
C VAL A 126 4.62 -0.62 4.92
N ALA A 127 4.69 0.65 5.29
CA ALA A 127 4.88 1.07 6.68
C ALA A 127 3.89 0.38 7.64
N ARG A 128 2.61 0.40 7.29
CA ARG A 128 1.54 -0.23 8.07
C ARG A 128 1.68 -1.75 8.16
N ASN A 129 2.00 -2.41 7.05
CA ASN A 129 1.96 -3.87 6.95
C ASN A 129 3.17 -4.57 7.56
N PHE A 130 4.30 -3.88 7.68
CA PHE A 130 5.55 -4.45 8.21
C PHE A 130 5.84 -4.01 9.65
N PHE A 131 5.53 -2.75 10.00
CA PHE A 131 6.13 -2.11 11.15
C PHE A 131 5.11 -1.58 12.17
N LEU A 132 3.80 -1.57 11.85
CA LEU A 132 2.80 -1.01 12.75
C LEU A 132 1.82 -2.08 13.22
N ASP A 133 1.61 -2.14 14.55
CA ASP A 133 0.63 -3.00 15.17
C ASP A 133 -0.79 -2.45 15.02
N ARG A 134 -1.80 -3.36 15.08
CA ARG A 134 -3.21 -3.03 14.85
C ARG A 134 -3.86 -2.19 15.95
N GLU A 135 -3.25 -2.07 17.13
CA GLU A 135 -3.93 -1.57 18.34
C GLU A 135 -3.98 -0.04 18.47
N GLN A 136 -3.08 0.73 17.87
CA GLN A 136 -3.03 2.18 18.04
C GLN A 136 -3.77 2.96 16.94
N ARG A 137 -5.10 3.04 17.03
CA ARG A 137 -5.94 3.59 15.93
C ARG A 137 -5.71 5.07 15.60
N PHE A 138 -5.55 5.95 16.58
CA PHE A 138 -5.46 7.41 16.33
C PHE A 138 -4.06 7.88 15.91
N LEU A 139 -3.01 7.37 16.54
CA LEU A 139 -1.63 7.71 16.20
C LEU A 139 -1.11 6.95 14.98
N ARG A 140 -1.77 5.83 14.61
CA ARG A 140 -1.34 4.97 13.50
C ARG A 140 -1.18 5.73 12.19
N LYS A 141 -2.12 6.63 11.83
CA LYS A 141 -2.02 7.37 10.56
C LYS A 141 -0.85 8.34 10.53
N PHE A 142 -0.53 8.93 11.66
CA PHE A 142 0.65 9.77 11.78
C PHE A 142 1.93 8.94 11.69
N ASN A 143 1.97 7.78 12.36
CA ASN A 143 3.09 6.83 12.27
C ASN A 143 3.30 6.32 10.84
N GLU A 144 2.21 5.99 10.11
CA GLU A 144 2.27 5.61 8.69
C GLU A 144 2.97 6.71 7.86
N ILE A 145 2.64 7.97 8.08
CA ILE A 145 3.22 9.12 7.35
C ILE A 145 4.71 9.27 7.67
N VAL A 146 5.06 9.32 8.95
CA VAL A 146 6.46 9.52 9.38
C VAL A 146 7.33 8.37 8.90
N LEU A 147 6.84 7.14 9.06
CA LEU A 147 7.56 5.94 8.65
C LEU A 147 7.67 5.84 7.13
N ALA A 148 6.65 6.22 6.38
CA ALA A 148 6.72 6.27 4.92
C ALA A 148 7.83 7.21 4.42
N ILE A 149 7.96 8.40 5.01
CA ILE A 149 9.04 9.33 4.69
C ILE A 149 10.42 8.74 5.06
N GLN A 150 10.50 8.00 6.15
CA GLN A 150 11.74 7.34 6.57
C GLN A 150 12.11 6.19 5.63
N ILE A 151 11.16 5.35 5.23
CA ILE A 151 11.35 4.26 4.27
C ILE A 151 11.90 4.79 2.95
N GLU A 152 11.34 5.85 2.40
CA GLU A 152 11.78 6.47 1.14
C GLU A 152 13.18 7.12 1.20
N ARG A 153 13.72 7.33 2.39
CA ARG A 153 15.12 7.78 2.56
C ARG A 153 16.12 6.62 2.59
N ILE A 154 15.64 5.41 2.78
CA ILE A 154 16.46 4.22 3.03
C ILE A 154 16.39 3.26 1.84
N LEU A 155 15.24 3.14 1.21
CA LEU A 155 14.94 2.23 0.11
C LEU A 155 14.61 3.00 -1.17
N GLU A 156 14.98 2.42 -2.30
CA GLU A 156 14.57 2.89 -3.62
C GLU A 156 13.10 2.51 -3.91
N LYS A 157 12.49 3.15 -4.89
CA LYS A 157 11.08 2.92 -5.26
C LYS A 157 10.79 1.48 -5.64
N GLU A 158 11.70 0.87 -6.35
CA GLU A 158 11.64 -0.52 -6.80
C GLU A 158 11.66 -1.47 -5.61
N GLU A 159 12.53 -1.23 -4.63
CA GLU A 159 12.60 -2.02 -3.39
C GLU A 159 11.30 -1.89 -2.57
N ILE A 160 10.73 -0.69 -2.48
CA ILE A 160 9.47 -0.44 -1.78
C ILE A 160 8.31 -1.18 -2.47
N LEU A 161 8.27 -1.15 -3.79
CA LEU A 161 7.23 -1.82 -4.56
C LEU A 161 7.36 -3.35 -4.44
N GLU A 162 8.58 -3.88 -4.46
CA GLU A 162 8.86 -5.30 -4.21
C GLU A 162 8.33 -5.72 -2.83
N LEU A 163 8.67 -4.97 -1.78
CA LEU A 163 8.16 -5.22 -0.43
C LEU A 163 6.63 -5.22 -0.40
N TYR A 164 6.00 -4.25 -1.06
CA TYR A 164 4.55 -4.17 -1.15
C TYR A 164 3.95 -5.39 -1.82
N LEU A 165 4.43 -5.73 -3.02
CA LEU A 165 3.93 -6.84 -3.84
C LEU A 165 4.11 -8.20 -3.17
N ASN A 166 5.12 -8.35 -2.30
CA ASN A 166 5.37 -9.57 -1.55
C ASN A 166 4.63 -9.67 -0.21
N LYS A 167 4.12 -8.55 0.33
CA LYS A 167 3.48 -8.54 1.67
C LYS A 167 1.98 -8.43 1.63
N ILE A 168 1.42 -7.75 0.63
CA ILE A 168 0.01 -7.40 0.60
C ILE A 168 -0.90 -8.63 0.66
N TYR A 169 -1.94 -8.58 1.50
CA TYR A 169 -2.96 -9.61 1.57
C TYR A 169 -3.98 -9.46 0.44
N LEU A 170 -4.19 -10.51 -0.32
CA LEU A 170 -5.01 -10.52 -1.53
C LEU A 170 -6.21 -11.50 -1.47
N GLY A 171 -6.54 -11.96 -0.27
CA GLY A 171 -7.64 -12.91 -0.06
C GLY A 171 -7.19 -14.37 -0.13
N HIS A 172 -8.08 -15.30 0.23
CA HIS A 172 -7.83 -16.76 0.21
C HIS A 172 -6.47 -17.19 0.77
N ARG A 173 -6.00 -16.54 1.84
CA ARG A 173 -4.68 -16.76 2.47
C ARG A 173 -3.49 -16.41 1.56
N ALA A 174 -3.72 -15.81 0.39
CA ALA A 174 -2.67 -15.34 -0.51
C ALA A 174 -2.05 -14.04 0.03
N TYR A 175 -0.77 -14.07 0.28
CA TYR A 175 0.05 -12.93 0.67
C TYR A 175 1.12 -12.73 -0.41
N GLY A 176 1.02 -11.63 -1.14
CA GLY A 176 1.83 -11.27 -2.28
C GLY A 176 1.21 -11.65 -3.62
N ALA A 177 1.75 -11.00 -4.66
CA ALA A 177 1.22 -11.06 -6.02
C ALA A 177 1.34 -12.46 -6.65
N GLU A 178 2.49 -13.11 -6.50
CA GLU A 178 2.74 -14.46 -7.03
C GLU A 178 1.81 -15.48 -6.36
N ALA A 179 1.68 -15.43 -5.03
CA ALA A 179 0.76 -16.32 -4.32
C ALA A 179 -0.70 -16.10 -4.76
N ALA A 180 -1.10 -14.86 -5.06
CA ALA A 180 -2.43 -14.57 -5.57
C ALA A 180 -2.63 -15.11 -7.00
N ALA A 181 -1.63 -15.01 -7.86
CA ALA A 181 -1.64 -15.58 -9.21
C ALA A 181 -1.87 -17.09 -9.15
N GLN A 182 -1.12 -17.78 -8.31
CA GLN A 182 -1.28 -19.22 -8.10
C GLN A 182 -2.65 -19.58 -7.52
N VAL A 183 -3.15 -18.83 -6.55
CA VAL A 183 -4.45 -19.12 -5.89
C VAL A 183 -5.63 -18.89 -6.82
N TYR A 184 -5.62 -17.83 -7.62
CA TYR A 184 -6.77 -17.46 -8.45
C TYR A 184 -6.74 -18.03 -9.86
N TYR A 185 -5.55 -18.30 -10.39
CA TYR A 185 -5.37 -18.73 -11.79
C TYR A 185 -4.56 -20.02 -11.94
N GLY A 186 -3.80 -20.45 -10.92
CA GLY A 186 -2.94 -21.63 -11.00
C GLY A 186 -1.69 -21.44 -11.85
N GLU A 187 -1.32 -20.20 -12.13
CA GLU A 187 -0.21 -19.80 -13.00
C GLU A 187 0.68 -18.77 -12.31
N SER A 188 1.91 -18.60 -12.77
CA SER A 188 2.78 -17.55 -12.31
C SER A 188 2.25 -16.17 -12.72
N ILE A 189 2.53 -15.14 -11.90
CA ILE A 189 2.20 -13.75 -12.23
C ILE A 189 2.81 -13.33 -13.59
N LYS A 190 3.93 -13.96 -14.00
CA LYS A 190 4.62 -13.69 -15.26
C LYS A 190 3.83 -14.15 -16.49
N ASP A 191 2.98 -15.17 -16.33
CA ASP A 191 2.28 -15.83 -17.43
C ASP A 191 0.84 -15.34 -17.59
N LEU A 192 0.37 -14.49 -16.67
CA LEU A 192 -0.99 -13.95 -16.71
C LEU A 192 -1.19 -12.92 -17.81
N SER A 193 -2.45 -12.74 -18.21
CA SER A 193 -2.89 -11.70 -19.16
C SER A 193 -3.22 -10.38 -18.45
N LEU A 194 -3.27 -9.27 -19.22
CA LEU A 194 -3.61 -7.94 -18.69
C LEU A 194 -4.91 -7.90 -17.87
N PRO A 195 -6.04 -8.54 -18.28
CA PRO A 195 -7.24 -8.59 -17.44
C PRO A 195 -7.05 -9.33 -16.11
N GLN A 196 -6.20 -10.37 -16.08
CA GLN A 196 -5.89 -11.11 -14.85
C GLN A 196 -5.02 -10.28 -13.91
N TRP A 197 -4.01 -9.57 -14.43
CA TRP A 197 -3.21 -8.60 -13.66
C TRP A 197 -4.08 -7.50 -13.06
N ALA A 198 -4.97 -6.89 -13.83
CA ALA A 198 -5.90 -5.87 -13.34
C ALA A 198 -6.88 -6.42 -12.28
N MET A 199 -7.25 -7.71 -12.37
CA MET A 199 -8.06 -8.38 -11.35
C MET A 199 -7.30 -8.47 -10.02
N ILE A 200 -6.05 -8.95 -10.04
CA ILE A 200 -5.19 -9.06 -8.84
C ILE A 200 -4.92 -7.68 -8.25
N ALA A 201 -4.57 -6.69 -9.09
CA ALA A 201 -4.32 -5.31 -8.67
C ALA A 201 -5.56 -4.64 -8.02
N GLY A 202 -6.75 -5.16 -8.26
CA GLY A 202 -7.99 -4.67 -7.65
C GLY A 202 -8.26 -5.17 -6.22
N LEU A 203 -7.59 -6.24 -5.79
CA LEU A 203 -7.85 -6.91 -4.51
C LEU A 203 -7.43 -6.12 -3.26
N PRO A 204 -6.29 -5.39 -3.24
CA PRO A 204 -5.80 -4.72 -2.03
C PRO A 204 -6.82 -3.83 -1.34
N LYS A 205 -7.66 -3.15 -2.10
CA LYS A 205 -8.68 -2.22 -1.59
C LYS A 205 -9.65 -2.90 -0.62
N ALA A 206 -10.13 -4.10 -0.95
CA ALA A 206 -11.04 -4.89 -0.12
C ALA A 206 -11.04 -6.35 -0.59
N PRO A 207 -10.07 -7.18 -0.15
CA PRO A 207 -9.85 -8.53 -0.68
C PRO A 207 -11.06 -9.47 -0.60
N SER A 208 -11.91 -9.29 0.41
CA SER A 208 -13.15 -10.08 0.53
C SER A 208 -14.26 -9.57 -0.38
N ALA A 209 -14.37 -8.25 -0.57
CA ALA A 209 -15.44 -7.63 -1.35
C ALA A 209 -15.21 -7.76 -2.87
N TYR A 210 -13.94 -7.73 -3.30
CA TYR A 210 -13.53 -7.84 -4.71
C TYR A 210 -12.98 -9.22 -5.07
N ASN A 211 -13.29 -10.23 -4.26
CA ASN A 211 -12.84 -11.59 -4.49
C ASN A 211 -13.50 -12.18 -5.75
N PRO A 212 -12.74 -12.64 -6.77
CA PRO A 212 -13.31 -13.14 -8.01
C PRO A 212 -14.06 -14.47 -7.86
N ILE A 213 -13.76 -15.24 -6.80
CA ILE A 213 -14.43 -16.51 -6.55
C ILE A 213 -15.77 -16.29 -5.85
N THR A 214 -15.81 -15.42 -4.81
CA THR A 214 -17.01 -15.24 -3.99
C THR A 214 -17.88 -14.07 -4.44
N ASN A 215 -17.32 -13.07 -5.12
CA ASN A 215 -18.01 -11.87 -5.59
C ASN A 215 -17.60 -11.48 -7.02
N PRO A 216 -17.83 -12.35 -8.05
CA PRO A 216 -17.29 -12.18 -9.40
C PRO A 216 -17.71 -10.87 -10.06
N GLU A 217 -18.96 -10.42 -9.86
CA GLU A 217 -19.45 -9.18 -10.44
C GLU A 217 -18.74 -7.94 -9.92
N ARG A 218 -18.55 -7.84 -8.61
CA ARG A 218 -17.80 -6.71 -8.00
C ARG A 218 -16.33 -6.74 -8.41
N ALA A 219 -15.74 -7.93 -8.45
CA ALA A 219 -14.37 -8.13 -8.91
C ALA A 219 -14.22 -7.66 -10.36
N ARG A 220 -15.15 -8.04 -11.26
CA ARG A 220 -15.17 -7.62 -12.67
C ARG A 220 -15.32 -6.11 -12.83
N GLN A 221 -16.21 -5.47 -12.07
CA GLN A 221 -16.37 -4.02 -12.06
C GLN A 221 -15.07 -3.31 -11.63
N ARG A 222 -14.44 -3.79 -10.55
CA ARG A 222 -13.17 -3.23 -10.08
C ARG A 222 -12.05 -3.41 -11.09
N ARG A 223 -11.92 -4.59 -11.70
CA ARG A 223 -10.98 -4.87 -12.78
C ARG A 223 -11.16 -3.90 -13.96
N ASN A 224 -12.39 -3.74 -14.44
CA ASN A 224 -12.70 -2.87 -15.59
C ASN A 224 -12.39 -1.40 -15.26
N TRP A 225 -12.64 -0.97 -14.02
CA TRP A 225 -12.25 0.36 -13.56
C TRP A 225 -10.73 0.55 -13.60
N ILE A 226 -9.93 -0.46 -13.21
CA ILE A 226 -8.48 -0.39 -13.27
C ILE A 226 -7.99 -0.32 -14.72
N LEU A 227 -8.51 -1.19 -15.59
CA LEU A 227 -8.18 -1.16 -17.02
C LEU A 227 -8.45 0.21 -17.65
N PHE A 228 -9.59 0.84 -17.31
CA PHE A 228 -9.91 2.21 -17.74
C PHE A 228 -8.92 3.26 -17.20
N ARG A 229 -8.35 3.02 -16.01
CA ARG A 229 -7.37 3.93 -15.41
C ARG A 229 -5.96 3.78 -15.99
N MET A 230 -5.69 2.67 -16.65
CA MET A 230 -4.41 2.39 -17.33
C MET A 230 -4.34 3.00 -18.74
N GLU A 231 -5.50 3.38 -19.34
CA GLU A 231 -5.59 4.11 -20.60
C GLU A 231 -5.18 5.59 -20.44
#